data_eb8a57c8a2fbcd96e769dafa67e2dfe1
#
_entry.id   eb8a57c8a2fbcd96e769dafa67e2dfe1
#
_cell.length_a   1.000
_cell.length_b   1.000
_cell.length_c   1.000
_cell.angle_alpha   90.00
_cell.angle_beta   90.00
_cell.angle_gamma   90.00
#
_symmetry.space_group_name_H-M   'P 1'
#
loop_
_entity.id
_entity.type
_entity.pdbx_description
1 polymer ?
#
loop_
_entity_poly.entity_id
_entity_poly.type
_entity_poly.pdbx_seq_one_letter_code
_entity_poly.pdbx_strand_id
1 'polypeptide(L)'
;MEEKQLKKKYTDYIENLIEQVVPALPSDVNELQKDYLIKNMRLASVKMAQSIEDNEEFNHLDFDSQCFYIQIIAEWSFHKEIDLFRSGIPPKYWKVVMQKIWYAMWEVMFACVKNDAPEPIVLSLVERFVNRTYYEAVEDLKESNLIDSVTEIQAKEQSNIRVMAEEYRMEARMKSYVRTIIKRILLAVIISVVVSLLIIKFKTVGLVTIITLVIVYILIPTRRE
;
A
#
# COMPACT_ATOMS: atom_id res chain seq x y z
N MET A 1 18.58 -26.10 5.73
CA MET A 1 18.56 -24.63 5.59
C MET A 1 18.29 -24.09 6.99
N GLU A 2 19.31 -23.51 7.63
CA GLU A 2 19.10 -22.83 8.92
C GLU A 2 18.10 -21.70 8.69
N GLU A 3 17.02 -21.68 9.46
CA GLU A 3 16.09 -20.57 9.49
C GLU A 3 16.86 -19.38 10.09
N LYS A 4 17.19 -18.43 9.22
CA LYS A 4 17.87 -17.19 9.64
C LYS A 4 16.95 -16.46 10.61
N GLN A 5 17.43 -16.29 11.83
CA GLN A 5 16.65 -15.65 12.88
C GLN A 5 16.39 -14.18 12.49
N LEU A 6 15.12 -13.83 12.32
CA LEU A 6 14.71 -12.47 11.96
C LEU A 6 15.16 -11.47 13.03
N LYS A 7 15.60 -10.26 12.63
CA LYS A 7 15.96 -9.22 13.59
C LYS A 7 14.79 -8.91 14.53
N LYS A 8 15.09 -8.79 15.82
CA LYS A 8 14.10 -8.57 16.88
C LYS A 8 13.13 -7.41 16.56
N LYS A 9 13.63 -6.32 15.96
CA LYS A 9 12.80 -5.16 15.59
C LYS A 9 11.61 -5.49 14.68
N TYR A 10 11.79 -6.41 13.71
CA TYR A 10 10.70 -6.85 12.84
C TYR A 10 9.74 -7.79 13.55
N THR A 11 10.27 -8.68 14.40
CA THR A 11 9.45 -9.58 15.20
C THR A 11 8.50 -8.78 16.10
N ASP A 12 9.05 -7.81 16.84
CA ASP A 12 8.26 -6.95 17.73
C ASP A 12 7.21 -6.15 16.94
N TYR A 13 7.55 -5.65 15.76
CA TYR A 13 6.62 -4.93 14.89
C TYR A 13 5.48 -5.83 14.38
N ILE A 14 5.79 -7.03 13.90
CA ILE A 14 4.81 -7.99 13.38
C ILE A 14 3.82 -8.42 14.46
N GLU A 15 4.29 -8.71 15.67
CA GLU A 15 3.40 -9.08 16.77
C GLU A 15 2.48 -7.92 17.15
N ASN A 16 2.97 -6.69 17.24
CA ASN A 16 2.15 -5.50 17.47
C ASN A 16 1.09 -5.31 16.37
N LEU A 17 1.44 -5.53 15.10
CA LEU A 17 0.52 -5.43 13.99
C LEU A 17 -0.60 -6.47 14.09
N ILE A 18 -0.27 -7.70 14.45
CA ILE A 18 -1.25 -8.77 14.66
C ILE A 18 -2.19 -8.44 15.83
N GLU A 19 -1.66 -7.94 16.94
CA GLU A 19 -2.46 -7.53 18.10
C GLU A 19 -3.47 -6.42 17.77
N GLN A 20 -3.12 -5.52 16.86
CA GLN A 20 -4.03 -4.46 16.40
C GLN A 20 -5.15 -4.99 15.50
N VAL A 21 -4.90 -6.03 14.72
CA VAL A 21 -5.86 -6.58 13.76
C VAL A 21 -6.84 -7.56 14.41
N VAL A 22 -6.41 -8.30 15.42
CA VAL A 22 -7.26 -9.29 16.12
C VAL A 22 -8.61 -8.71 16.61
N PRO A 23 -8.66 -7.54 17.25
CA PRO A 23 -9.94 -6.95 17.68
C PRO A 23 -10.85 -6.51 16.52
N ALA A 24 -10.29 -6.29 15.33
CA ALA A 24 -11.01 -5.85 14.12
C ALA A 24 -11.54 -7.04 13.29
N LEU A 25 -11.36 -8.27 13.76
CA LEU A 25 -11.86 -9.47 13.08
C LEU A 25 -13.39 -9.43 12.93
N PRO A 26 -13.93 -9.72 11.73
CA PRO A 26 -15.37 -9.78 11.53
C PRO A 26 -16.02 -10.84 12.42
N SER A 27 -17.22 -10.55 12.91
CA SER A 27 -17.96 -11.44 13.80
C SER A 27 -18.44 -12.75 13.14
N ASP A 28 -18.47 -12.80 11.82
CA ASP A 28 -18.83 -13.97 11.01
C ASP A 28 -17.66 -14.94 10.82
N VAL A 29 -16.45 -14.60 11.28
CA VAL A 29 -15.26 -15.46 11.24
C VAL A 29 -15.20 -16.33 12.49
N ASN A 30 -15.22 -17.67 12.30
CA ASN A 30 -15.13 -18.62 13.41
C ASN A 30 -13.68 -18.75 13.95
N GLU A 31 -13.51 -19.39 15.10
CA GLU A 31 -12.20 -19.49 15.77
C GLU A 31 -11.12 -20.18 14.91
N LEU A 32 -11.49 -21.23 14.15
CA LEU A 32 -10.54 -21.91 13.24
C LEU A 32 -10.09 -20.99 12.12
N GLN A 33 -10.99 -20.18 11.59
CA GLN A 33 -10.68 -19.18 10.58
C GLN A 33 -9.82 -18.05 11.15
N LYS A 34 -10.06 -17.62 12.39
CA LYS A 34 -9.22 -16.63 13.08
C LYS A 34 -7.78 -17.13 13.22
N ASP A 35 -7.61 -18.35 13.72
CA ASP A 35 -6.28 -18.95 13.87
C ASP A 35 -5.56 -19.06 12.53
N TYR A 36 -6.29 -19.43 11.47
CA TYR A 36 -5.76 -19.51 10.12
C TYR A 36 -5.31 -18.12 9.60
N LEU A 37 -6.14 -17.10 9.77
CA LEU A 37 -5.84 -15.72 9.41
C LEU A 37 -4.59 -15.20 10.11
N ILE A 38 -4.53 -15.33 11.44
CA ILE A 38 -3.40 -14.87 12.24
C ILE A 38 -2.11 -15.58 11.83
N LYS A 39 -2.18 -16.90 11.64
CA LYS A 39 -1.03 -17.69 11.20
C LYS A 39 -0.51 -17.26 9.84
N ASN A 40 -1.38 -17.06 8.88
CA ASN A 40 -0.97 -16.69 7.52
C ASN A 40 -0.51 -15.24 7.44
N MET A 41 -1.17 -14.34 8.14
CA MET A 41 -0.73 -12.95 8.26
C MET A 41 0.68 -12.87 8.86
N ARG A 42 0.94 -13.61 9.95
CA ARG A 42 2.29 -13.73 10.54
C ARG A 42 3.29 -14.30 9.52
N LEU A 43 2.92 -15.39 8.83
CA LEU A 43 3.80 -16.02 7.84
C LEU A 43 4.13 -15.07 6.68
N ALA A 44 3.15 -14.36 6.14
CA ALA A 44 3.36 -13.40 5.07
C ALA A 44 4.28 -12.24 5.52
N SER A 45 4.03 -11.70 6.72
CA SER A 45 4.83 -10.62 7.31
C SER A 45 6.28 -11.03 7.58
N VAL A 46 6.49 -12.23 8.14
CA VAL A 46 7.84 -12.78 8.40
C VAL A 46 8.59 -12.98 7.09
N LYS A 47 7.96 -13.54 6.06
CA LYS A 47 8.58 -13.72 4.74
C LYS A 47 8.93 -12.38 4.11
N MET A 48 8.07 -11.37 4.23
CA MET A 48 8.37 -10.03 3.74
C MET A 48 9.57 -9.43 4.47
N ALA A 49 9.61 -9.52 5.80
CA ALA A 49 10.73 -9.01 6.58
C ALA A 49 12.05 -9.73 6.26
N GLN A 50 12.03 -11.05 6.03
CA GLN A 50 13.18 -11.82 5.56
C GLN A 50 13.65 -11.34 4.19
N SER A 51 12.70 -11.12 3.27
CA SER A 51 13.00 -10.63 1.93
C SER A 51 13.60 -9.22 1.95
N ILE A 52 13.12 -8.35 2.86
CA ILE A 52 13.71 -7.03 3.10
C ILE A 52 15.16 -7.17 3.60
N GLU A 53 15.45 -8.10 4.51
CA GLU A 53 16.81 -8.33 5.02
C GLU A 53 17.76 -8.91 3.98
N ASP A 54 17.25 -9.71 3.06
CA ASP A 54 18.04 -10.42 2.06
C ASP A 54 18.21 -9.64 0.75
N ASN A 55 17.49 -8.52 0.57
CA ASN A 55 17.48 -7.76 -0.68
C ASN A 55 18.09 -6.36 -0.52
N GLU A 56 19.14 -6.08 -1.27
CA GLU A 56 19.85 -4.80 -1.24
C GLU A 56 18.97 -3.62 -1.59
N GLU A 57 17.98 -3.79 -2.47
CA GLU A 57 17.05 -2.73 -2.89
C GLU A 57 16.18 -2.23 -1.73
N PHE A 58 15.89 -3.06 -0.73
CA PHE A 58 15.17 -2.66 0.47
C PHE A 58 16.08 -2.14 1.59
N ASN A 59 17.35 -2.48 1.56
CA ASN A 59 18.29 -2.15 2.65
C ASN A 59 18.58 -0.65 2.78
N HIS A 60 18.40 0.13 1.70
CA HIS A 60 18.58 1.58 1.73
C HIS A 60 17.38 2.32 2.32
N LEU A 61 16.23 1.66 2.45
CA LEU A 61 15.05 2.24 3.07
C LEU A 61 15.25 2.36 4.59
N ASP A 62 14.69 3.41 5.18
CA ASP A 62 14.61 3.52 6.64
C ASP A 62 13.68 2.45 7.22
N PHE A 63 13.71 2.30 8.54
CA PHE A 63 12.93 1.27 9.22
C PHE A 63 11.42 1.46 9.05
N ASP A 64 10.93 2.69 9.06
CA ASP A 64 9.49 2.99 8.93
C ASP A 64 9.00 2.62 7.52
N SER A 65 9.76 2.96 6.50
CA SER A 65 9.49 2.54 5.12
C SER A 65 9.53 1.01 4.95
N GLN A 66 10.46 0.31 5.61
CA GLN A 66 10.48 -1.16 5.62
C GLN A 66 9.24 -1.74 6.30
N CYS A 67 8.82 -1.16 7.42
CA CYS A 67 7.60 -1.54 8.14
C CYS A 67 6.33 -1.31 7.30
N PHE A 68 6.28 -0.25 6.51
CA PHE A 68 5.19 0.02 5.58
C PHE A 68 4.96 -1.15 4.60
N TYR A 69 6.02 -1.74 4.03
CA TYR A 69 5.89 -2.91 3.14
C TYR A 69 5.43 -4.17 3.88
N ILE A 70 5.89 -4.37 5.11
CA ILE A 70 5.42 -5.47 5.97
C ILE A 70 3.94 -5.31 6.28
N GLN A 71 3.50 -4.10 6.58
CA GLN A 71 2.09 -3.80 6.85
C GLN A 71 1.21 -4.07 5.63
N ILE A 72 1.62 -3.62 4.44
CA ILE A 72 0.87 -3.85 3.20
C ILE A 72 0.60 -5.34 2.99
N ILE A 73 1.65 -6.17 3.07
CA ILE A 73 1.46 -7.61 2.82
C ILE A 73 0.58 -8.27 3.87
N ALA A 74 0.67 -7.82 5.13
CA ALA A 74 -0.16 -8.31 6.22
C ALA A 74 -1.63 -7.95 6.00
N GLU A 75 -1.94 -6.68 5.75
CA GLU A 75 -3.30 -6.18 5.55
C GLU A 75 -3.97 -6.80 4.32
N TRP A 76 -3.26 -6.87 3.19
CA TRP A 76 -3.83 -7.47 1.99
C TRP A 76 -3.99 -8.98 2.10
N SER A 77 -3.08 -9.68 2.80
CA SER A 77 -3.26 -11.09 3.10
C SER A 77 -4.52 -11.31 3.93
N PHE A 78 -4.69 -10.53 4.98
CA PHE A 78 -5.87 -10.56 5.84
C PHE A 78 -7.17 -10.34 5.06
N HIS A 79 -7.24 -9.28 4.26
CA HIS A 79 -8.45 -8.98 3.48
C HIS A 79 -8.77 -10.07 2.46
N LYS A 80 -7.77 -10.61 1.77
CA LYS A 80 -8.00 -11.63 0.75
C LYS A 80 -8.37 -12.99 1.33
N GLU A 81 -7.88 -13.32 2.51
CA GLU A 81 -8.32 -14.54 3.20
C GLU A 81 -9.78 -14.44 3.68
N ILE A 82 -10.20 -13.29 4.18
CA ILE A 82 -11.62 -13.05 4.49
C ILE A 82 -12.48 -13.19 3.23
N ASP A 83 -12.01 -12.65 2.09
CA ASP A 83 -12.70 -12.84 0.82
C ASP A 83 -12.84 -14.30 0.43
N LEU A 84 -11.76 -15.08 0.60
CA LEU A 84 -11.78 -16.51 0.32
C LEU A 84 -12.78 -17.26 1.21
N PHE A 85 -12.88 -16.91 2.50
CA PHE A 85 -13.87 -17.53 3.40
C PHE A 85 -15.30 -17.27 2.95
N ARG A 86 -15.56 -16.10 2.37
CA ARG A 86 -16.88 -15.67 1.91
C ARG A 86 -17.18 -16.06 0.46
N SER A 87 -16.17 -16.44 -0.31
CA SER A 87 -16.32 -16.74 -1.74
C SER A 87 -16.96 -18.10 -2.05
N GLY A 88 -17.07 -18.98 -1.05
CA GLY A 88 -17.47 -20.38 -1.26
C GLY A 88 -16.39 -21.27 -1.90
N ILE A 89 -15.19 -20.73 -2.14
CA ILE A 89 -14.07 -21.53 -2.68
C ILE A 89 -13.66 -22.57 -1.63
N PRO A 90 -13.58 -23.87 -2.01
CA PRO A 90 -13.19 -24.93 -1.09
C PRO A 90 -11.82 -24.66 -0.44
N PRO A 91 -11.66 -24.90 0.88
CA PRO A 91 -10.43 -24.59 1.64
C PRO A 91 -9.14 -25.17 1.06
N LYS A 92 -9.25 -26.32 0.37
CA LYS A 92 -8.08 -26.96 -0.29
C LYS A 92 -7.41 -26.09 -1.36
N TYR A 93 -8.13 -25.11 -1.92
CA TYR A 93 -7.60 -24.20 -2.95
C TYR A 93 -7.11 -22.85 -2.38
N TRP A 94 -7.46 -22.49 -1.15
CA TRP A 94 -7.11 -21.19 -0.58
C TRP A 94 -5.61 -20.94 -0.61
N LYS A 95 -4.81 -21.96 -0.28
CA LYS A 95 -3.35 -21.83 -0.30
C LYS A 95 -2.81 -21.46 -1.69
N VAL A 96 -3.37 -22.05 -2.75
CA VAL A 96 -2.93 -21.79 -4.13
C VAL A 96 -3.26 -20.35 -4.52
N VAL A 97 -4.48 -19.89 -4.21
CA VAL A 97 -4.90 -18.53 -4.49
C VAL A 97 -4.03 -17.53 -3.72
N MET A 98 -3.83 -17.74 -2.41
CA MET A 98 -3.01 -16.87 -1.59
C MET A 98 -1.54 -16.82 -2.04
N GLN A 99 -0.97 -17.93 -2.47
CA GLN A 99 0.39 -17.95 -3.01
C GLN A 99 0.53 -17.07 -4.26
N LYS A 100 -0.43 -17.12 -5.19
CA LYS A 100 -0.44 -16.23 -6.37
C LYS A 100 -0.54 -14.76 -5.95
N ILE A 101 -1.39 -14.44 -4.98
CA ILE A 101 -1.57 -13.08 -4.47
C ILE A 101 -0.28 -12.57 -3.81
N TRP A 102 0.36 -13.37 -2.95
CA TRP A 102 1.62 -12.98 -2.30
C TRP A 102 2.73 -12.74 -3.31
N TYR A 103 2.83 -13.58 -4.32
CA TYR A 103 3.80 -13.40 -5.38
C TYR A 103 3.55 -12.08 -6.16
N ALA A 104 2.30 -11.82 -6.54
CA ALA A 104 1.95 -10.58 -7.22
C ALA A 104 2.23 -9.33 -6.37
N MET A 105 1.92 -9.38 -5.07
CA MET A 105 2.26 -8.28 -4.15
C MET A 105 3.76 -8.05 -4.07
N TRP A 106 4.54 -9.12 -3.93
CA TRP A 106 5.99 -9.06 -3.88
C TRP A 106 6.58 -8.39 -5.12
N GLU A 107 6.18 -8.84 -6.31
CA GLU A 107 6.65 -8.30 -7.58
C GLU A 107 6.37 -6.80 -7.71
N VAL A 108 5.16 -6.39 -7.35
CA VAL A 108 4.76 -4.97 -7.40
C VAL A 108 5.54 -4.13 -6.40
N MET A 109 5.67 -4.60 -5.15
CA MET A 109 6.39 -3.87 -4.11
C MET A 109 7.86 -3.75 -4.45
N PHE A 110 8.48 -4.81 -4.96
CA PHE A 110 9.87 -4.79 -5.42
C PHE A 110 10.08 -3.77 -6.56
N ALA A 111 9.18 -3.77 -7.56
CA ALA A 111 9.23 -2.80 -8.63
C ALA A 111 9.06 -1.35 -8.13
N CYS A 112 8.20 -1.15 -7.13
CA CYS A 112 7.99 0.16 -6.51
C CYS A 112 9.24 0.67 -5.79
N VAL A 113 9.90 -0.19 -4.99
CA VAL A 113 11.15 0.16 -4.30
C VAL A 113 12.24 0.53 -5.30
N LYS A 114 12.42 -0.29 -6.32
CA LYS A 114 13.44 -0.06 -7.37
C LYS A 114 13.26 1.27 -8.11
N ASN A 115 12.03 1.78 -8.18
CA ASN A 115 11.71 3.02 -8.89
C ASN A 115 11.37 4.18 -7.93
N ASP A 116 11.70 4.09 -6.65
CA ASP A 116 11.43 5.10 -5.61
C ASP A 116 9.98 5.59 -5.63
N ALA A 117 9.04 4.67 -5.84
CA ALA A 117 7.64 5.01 -5.95
C ALA A 117 7.08 5.53 -4.60
N PRO A 118 6.37 6.67 -4.56
CA PRO A 118 5.79 7.18 -3.33
C PRO A 118 4.69 6.25 -2.81
N GLU A 119 4.53 6.17 -1.48
CA GLU A 119 3.57 5.29 -0.79
C GLU A 119 2.16 5.26 -1.39
N PRO A 120 1.51 6.40 -1.76
CA PRO A 120 0.19 6.36 -2.36
C PRO A 120 0.14 5.62 -3.70
N ILE A 121 1.24 5.64 -4.46
CA ILE A 121 1.36 4.88 -5.72
C ILE A 121 1.54 3.40 -5.42
N VAL A 122 2.38 3.06 -4.43
CA VAL A 122 2.57 1.66 -3.98
C VAL A 122 1.23 1.05 -3.60
N LEU A 123 0.46 1.72 -2.71
CA LEU A 123 -0.85 1.26 -2.27
C LEU A 123 -1.82 1.04 -3.45
N SER A 124 -1.88 2.00 -4.38
CA SER A 124 -2.76 1.90 -5.54
C SER A 124 -2.38 0.75 -6.46
N LEU A 125 -1.09 0.54 -6.69
CA LEU A 125 -0.62 -0.56 -7.54
C LEU A 125 -0.85 -1.92 -6.88
N VAL A 126 -0.49 -2.07 -5.59
CA VAL A 126 -0.73 -3.31 -4.85
C VAL A 126 -2.22 -3.68 -4.87
N GLU A 127 -3.10 -2.73 -4.54
CA GLU A 127 -4.54 -2.91 -4.57
C GLU A 127 -5.03 -3.44 -5.93
N ARG A 128 -4.61 -2.79 -7.01
CA ARG A 128 -4.98 -3.16 -8.39
C ARG A 128 -4.49 -4.57 -8.76
N PHE A 129 -3.23 -4.85 -8.50
CA PHE A 129 -2.64 -6.15 -8.87
C PHE A 129 -3.18 -7.30 -8.02
N VAL A 130 -3.38 -7.09 -6.72
CA VAL A 130 -3.97 -8.09 -5.82
C VAL A 130 -5.39 -8.45 -6.27
N ASN A 131 -6.21 -7.46 -6.58
CA ASN A 131 -7.58 -7.71 -7.03
C ASN A 131 -7.60 -8.45 -8.37
N ARG A 132 -6.78 -8.02 -9.31
CA ARG A 132 -6.64 -8.69 -10.60
C ARG A 132 -6.18 -10.15 -10.44
N THR A 133 -5.13 -10.38 -9.65
CA THR A 133 -4.59 -11.73 -9.42
C THR A 133 -5.60 -12.65 -8.72
N TYR A 134 -6.38 -12.11 -7.78
CA TYR A 134 -7.47 -12.85 -7.15
C TYR A 134 -8.49 -13.32 -8.17
N TYR A 135 -8.90 -12.47 -9.09
CA TYR A 135 -9.81 -12.82 -10.17
C TYR A 135 -9.26 -13.89 -11.09
N GLU A 136 -8.05 -13.64 -11.61
CA GLU A 136 -7.39 -14.59 -12.51
C GLU A 136 -7.25 -15.97 -11.84
N ALA A 137 -6.92 -16.00 -10.53
CA ALA A 137 -6.82 -17.24 -9.79
C ALA A 137 -8.18 -17.97 -9.62
N VAL A 138 -9.27 -17.21 -9.43
CA VAL A 138 -10.62 -17.78 -9.34
C VAL A 138 -11.09 -18.31 -10.71
N GLU A 139 -10.81 -17.57 -11.79
CA GLU A 139 -11.13 -18.01 -13.15
C GLU A 139 -10.36 -19.27 -13.54
N ASP A 140 -9.07 -19.34 -13.24
CA ASP A 140 -8.26 -20.56 -13.47
C ASP A 140 -8.87 -21.80 -12.79
N LEU A 141 -9.37 -21.64 -11.55
CA LEU A 141 -10.02 -22.72 -10.81
C LEU A 141 -11.33 -23.14 -11.47
N LYS A 142 -12.08 -22.20 -12.03
CA LYS A 142 -13.33 -22.44 -12.74
C LYS A 142 -13.08 -23.14 -14.08
N GLU A 143 -12.16 -22.61 -14.89
CA GLU A 143 -11.79 -23.21 -16.18
C GLU A 143 -11.29 -24.65 -16.01
N SER A 144 -10.65 -24.93 -14.88
CA SER A 144 -10.23 -26.27 -14.49
C SER A 144 -11.36 -27.15 -13.93
N ASN A 145 -12.61 -26.67 -13.92
CA ASN A 145 -13.78 -27.32 -13.31
C ASN A 145 -13.58 -27.72 -11.82
N LEU A 146 -12.78 -26.95 -11.08
CA LEU A 146 -12.49 -27.17 -9.66
C LEU A 146 -13.47 -26.45 -8.74
N ILE A 147 -14.17 -25.43 -9.24
CA ILE A 147 -15.24 -24.69 -8.56
C ILE A 147 -16.44 -24.51 -9.49
N ASP A 148 -17.61 -24.30 -8.92
CA ASP A 148 -18.85 -24.13 -9.68
C ASP A 148 -19.16 -22.66 -10.03
N SER A 149 -20.19 -22.45 -10.81
CA SER A 149 -20.63 -21.12 -11.26
C SER A 149 -21.17 -20.21 -10.14
N VAL A 150 -21.64 -20.79 -9.05
CA VAL A 150 -22.17 -20.02 -7.90
C VAL A 150 -21.03 -19.30 -7.20
N THR A 151 -19.91 -20.01 -7.02
CA THR A 151 -18.68 -19.41 -6.46
C THR A 151 -18.15 -18.25 -7.32
N GLU A 152 -18.27 -18.38 -8.66
CA GLU A 152 -17.90 -17.32 -9.59
C GLU A 152 -18.74 -16.05 -9.39
N ILE A 153 -20.06 -16.20 -9.29
CA ILE A 153 -20.98 -15.06 -9.10
C ILE A 153 -20.61 -14.31 -7.83
N GLN A 154 -20.38 -15.02 -6.73
CA GLN A 154 -19.99 -14.41 -5.46
C GLN A 154 -18.64 -13.69 -5.56
N ALA A 155 -17.65 -14.30 -6.19
CA ALA A 155 -16.34 -13.68 -6.40
C ALA A 155 -16.45 -12.40 -7.25
N LYS A 156 -17.26 -12.43 -8.32
CA LYS A 156 -17.49 -11.29 -9.21
C LYS A 156 -18.24 -10.15 -8.53
N GLU A 157 -19.25 -10.46 -7.72
CA GLU A 157 -20.01 -9.46 -6.99
C GLU A 157 -19.15 -8.72 -5.95
N GLN A 158 -18.36 -9.46 -5.18
CA GLN A 158 -17.43 -8.88 -4.21
C GLN A 158 -16.42 -7.95 -4.86
N SER A 159 -15.96 -8.29 -6.05
CA SER A 159 -15.03 -7.46 -6.78
C SER A 159 -15.68 -6.18 -7.33
N ASN A 160 -16.88 -6.25 -7.89
CA ASN A 160 -17.57 -5.06 -8.35
C ASN A 160 -17.75 -4.05 -7.21
N ILE A 161 -18.11 -4.52 -6.00
CA ILE A 161 -18.22 -3.66 -4.82
C ILE A 161 -16.87 -3.00 -4.51
N ARG A 162 -15.75 -3.70 -4.70
CA ARG A 162 -14.40 -3.15 -4.44
C ARG A 162 -13.96 -2.16 -5.50
N VAL A 163 -14.19 -2.45 -6.78
CA VAL A 163 -13.91 -1.49 -7.86
C VAL A 163 -14.62 -0.16 -7.59
N MET A 164 -15.90 -0.20 -7.15
CA MET A 164 -16.61 1.01 -6.75
C MET A 164 -16.01 1.69 -5.51
N ALA A 165 -15.53 0.90 -4.53
CA ALA A 165 -14.86 1.46 -3.36
C ALA A 165 -13.50 2.07 -3.72
N GLU A 166 -12.78 1.48 -4.68
CA GLU A 166 -11.52 2.00 -5.23
C GLU A 166 -11.72 3.32 -5.97
N GLU A 167 -12.73 3.41 -6.82
CA GLU A 167 -13.11 4.65 -7.50
C GLU A 167 -13.40 5.76 -6.48
N TYR A 168 -14.13 5.45 -5.42
CA TYR A 168 -14.43 6.41 -4.36
C TYR A 168 -13.16 6.87 -3.60
N ARG A 169 -12.23 5.93 -3.33
CA ARG A 169 -10.93 6.24 -2.71
C ARG A 169 -10.03 7.05 -3.64
N MET A 170 -10.01 6.72 -4.93
CA MET A 170 -9.27 7.49 -5.94
C MET A 170 -9.81 8.92 -6.06
N GLU A 171 -11.14 9.10 -6.07
CA GLU A 171 -11.72 10.44 -6.04
C GLU A 171 -11.35 11.22 -4.78
N ALA A 172 -11.38 10.58 -3.60
CA ALA A 172 -10.99 11.22 -2.35
C ALA A 172 -9.52 11.63 -2.35
N ARG A 173 -8.63 10.79 -2.88
CA ARG A 173 -7.19 11.09 -3.05
C ARG A 173 -6.98 12.22 -4.06
N MET A 174 -7.66 12.20 -5.20
CA MET A 174 -7.63 13.29 -6.20
C MET A 174 -8.09 14.60 -5.58
N LYS A 175 -9.18 14.60 -4.80
CA LYS A 175 -9.64 15.81 -4.09
C LYS A 175 -8.62 16.31 -3.07
N SER A 176 -7.95 15.42 -2.36
CA SER A 176 -6.87 15.78 -1.43
C SER A 176 -5.65 16.37 -2.17
N TYR A 177 -5.24 15.75 -3.26
CA TYR A 177 -4.14 16.22 -4.10
C TYR A 177 -4.43 17.59 -4.71
N VAL A 178 -5.62 17.77 -5.29
CA VAL A 178 -6.07 19.05 -5.83
C VAL A 178 -6.10 20.12 -4.74
N ARG A 179 -6.60 19.81 -3.54
CA ARG A 179 -6.59 20.74 -2.39
C ARG A 179 -5.17 21.16 -2.01
N THR A 180 -4.22 20.24 -2.06
CA THR A 180 -2.80 20.52 -1.76
C THR A 180 -2.18 21.42 -2.83
N ILE A 181 -2.47 21.18 -4.11
CA ILE A 181 -2.03 22.05 -5.22
C ILE A 181 -2.62 23.44 -5.06
N ILE A 182 -3.92 23.56 -4.79
CA ILE A 182 -4.58 24.85 -4.60
C ILE A 182 -3.93 25.61 -3.44
N LYS A 183 -3.64 24.95 -2.31
CA LYS A 183 -2.93 25.59 -1.18
C LYS A 183 -1.54 26.11 -1.59
N ARG A 184 -0.79 25.36 -2.38
CA ARG A 184 0.54 25.75 -2.87
C ARG A 184 0.45 26.93 -3.83
N ILE A 185 -0.51 26.93 -4.75
CA ILE A 185 -0.76 28.06 -5.66
C ILE A 185 -1.15 29.32 -4.85
N LEU A 186 -2.04 29.19 -3.88
CA LEU A 186 -2.47 30.30 -3.04
C LEU A 186 -1.29 30.87 -2.23
N LEU A 187 -0.44 30.01 -1.69
CA LEU A 187 0.78 30.43 -0.99
C LEU A 187 1.73 31.17 -1.94
N ALA A 188 1.93 30.67 -3.17
CA ALA A 188 2.79 31.32 -4.15
C ALA A 188 2.24 32.72 -4.55
N VAL A 189 0.93 32.85 -4.70
CA VAL A 189 0.28 34.16 -4.97
C VAL A 189 0.50 35.12 -3.78
N ILE A 190 0.30 34.67 -2.54
CA ILE A 190 0.53 35.49 -1.35
C ILE A 190 1.99 35.95 -1.28
N ILE A 191 2.94 35.03 -1.49
CA ILE A 191 4.37 35.36 -1.53
C ILE A 191 4.65 36.38 -2.64
N SER A 192 4.09 36.22 -3.83
CA SER A 192 4.26 37.15 -4.97
C SER A 192 3.74 38.55 -4.63
N VAL A 193 2.59 38.65 -3.96
CA VAL A 193 2.02 39.95 -3.53
C VAL A 193 2.91 40.61 -2.47
N VAL A 194 3.35 39.85 -1.47
CA VAL A 194 4.25 40.37 -0.40
C VAL A 194 5.57 40.86 -1.01
N VAL A 195 6.13 40.10 -1.95
CA VAL A 195 7.35 40.43 -2.68
C VAL A 195 7.15 41.71 -3.47
N SER A 196 6.05 41.85 -4.20
CA SER A 196 5.74 43.05 -4.98
C SER A 196 5.63 44.30 -4.09
N LEU A 197 5.00 44.17 -2.92
CA LEU A 197 4.88 45.24 -1.94
C LEU A 197 6.25 45.65 -1.35
N LEU A 198 7.13 44.66 -1.11
CA LEU A 198 8.50 44.91 -0.64
C LEU A 198 9.35 45.63 -1.70
N ILE A 199 9.22 45.26 -2.99
CA ILE A 199 9.90 45.93 -4.09
C ILE A 199 9.48 47.40 -4.17
N ILE A 200 8.19 47.70 -4.05
CA ILE A 200 7.66 49.06 -4.07
C ILE A 200 8.23 49.90 -2.93
N LYS A 201 8.42 49.29 -1.75
CA LYS A 201 8.87 49.99 -0.53
C LYS A 201 10.40 50.17 -0.42
N PHE A 202 11.19 49.26 -0.98
CA PHE A 202 12.65 49.19 -0.79
C PHE A 202 13.48 49.28 -2.09
N LYS A 203 13.09 50.13 -3.06
CA LYS A 203 13.83 50.47 -4.28
C LYS A 203 15.21 49.76 -4.42
N THR A 204 15.44 48.88 -5.28
CA THR A 204 16.71 48.22 -5.70
C THR A 204 17.39 47.18 -4.79
N VAL A 205 17.54 47.39 -3.48
CA VAL A 205 18.19 46.38 -2.60
C VAL A 205 17.28 45.16 -2.38
N GLY A 206 15.97 45.37 -2.40
CA GLY A 206 14.98 44.30 -2.27
C GLY A 206 14.96 43.35 -3.47
N LEU A 207 15.24 43.88 -4.69
CA LEU A 207 15.14 43.08 -5.91
C LEU A 207 16.15 41.91 -5.95
N VAL A 208 17.40 42.20 -5.55
CA VAL A 208 18.47 41.17 -5.53
C VAL A 208 18.17 40.08 -4.48
N THR A 209 17.72 40.49 -3.30
CA THR A 209 17.38 39.53 -2.24
C THR A 209 16.22 38.64 -2.61
N ILE A 210 15.24 39.15 -3.35
CA ILE A 210 14.05 38.41 -3.80
C ILE A 210 14.39 37.44 -4.93
N ILE A 211 15.19 37.85 -5.90
CA ILE A 211 15.64 36.95 -6.98
C ILE A 211 16.44 35.79 -6.38
N THR A 212 17.29 36.06 -5.40
CA THR A 212 18.07 35.01 -4.71
C THR A 212 17.15 34.04 -3.94
N LEU A 213 16.13 34.53 -3.24
CA LEU A 213 15.15 33.68 -2.53
C LEU A 213 14.33 32.80 -3.47
N VAL A 214 13.90 33.35 -4.62
CA VAL A 214 13.16 32.58 -5.63
C VAL A 214 14.05 31.50 -6.27
N ILE A 215 15.30 31.82 -6.57
CA ILE A 215 16.26 30.84 -7.10
C ILE A 215 16.53 29.75 -6.09
N VAL A 216 16.74 30.07 -4.81
CA VAL A 216 16.92 29.10 -3.73
C VAL A 216 15.67 28.21 -3.57
N TYR A 217 14.47 28.80 -3.63
CA TYR A 217 13.23 28.02 -3.55
C TYR A 217 13.03 27.06 -4.72
N ILE A 218 13.45 27.43 -5.93
CA ILE A 218 13.38 26.58 -7.13
C ILE A 218 14.46 25.48 -7.10
N LEU A 219 15.64 25.78 -6.54
CA LEU A 219 16.78 24.87 -6.52
C LEU A 219 16.79 23.90 -5.31
N ILE A 220 16.01 24.19 -4.26
CA ILE A 220 15.88 23.24 -3.16
C ILE A 220 14.96 22.10 -3.64
N PRO A 221 15.50 20.90 -3.87
CA PRO A 221 14.67 19.75 -4.18
C PRO A 221 13.72 19.57 -3.01
N THR A 222 12.41 19.71 -3.27
CA THR A 222 11.39 19.37 -2.29
C THR A 222 11.59 17.91 -1.93
N ARG A 223 12.25 17.64 -0.77
CA ARG A 223 12.19 16.33 -0.14
C ARG A 223 10.72 16.00 -0.04
N ARG A 224 10.32 15.01 -0.81
CA ARG A 224 8.96 14.47 -0.76
C ARG A 224 8.87 13.70 0.56
N GLU A 225 8.17 14.27 1.53
CA GLU A 225 7.56 13.54 2.62
C GLU A 225 6.36 12.74 2.12
#